data_e617a410c4300291ea11a7ec2d8766ca
#
_entry.id   e617a410c4300291ea11a7ec2d8766ca
#
_cell.length_a   1.000
_cell.length_b   1.000
_cell.length_c   1.000
_cell.angle_alpha   90.00
_cell.angle_beta   90.00
_cell.angle_gamma   90.00
#
_symmetry.space_group_name_H-M   'P 1'
#
loop_
_entity.id
_entity.type
_entity.pdbx_description
1 polymer ?
#
loop_
_entity_poly.entity_id
_entity_poly.type
_entity_poly.pdbx_seq_one_letter_code
_entity_poly.pdbx_strand_id
1 'polypeptide(L)'
;MGSEHPLAHAIVEGAKARGVSPANATDLASTTGEGVEANVQGRRVAIGNEKMMRRVGIDDDVWLGSAEGGRKQGQTVMFVAFDGRPACLIAVADPIKPTSAAAIAALHSRDIRVVMLTGDSRGTAEAVAREMGIDEVHANVSPEDKHSKIEELKAQGRRVGMAGDGINDAPALAAADVGIAMGTGTDVAIESAGVTLVRGDLTGVVQAIVLSRSTM
;
A
#
# COMPACT_ATOMS: atom_id res chain seq x y z
N MET A 1 0.30 26.41 -0.36
CA MET A 1 -0.12 25.23 0.44
C MET A 1 0.09 24.02 -0.44
N GLY A 2 0.86 23.03 0.02
CA GLY A 2 1.06 21.77 -0.71
C GLY A 2 -0.16 20.85 -0.59
N SER A 3 -0.32 19.91 -1.50
CA SER A 3 -1.33 18.87 -1.39
C SER A 3 -1.02 17.98 -0.18
N GLU A 4 -2.00 17.72 0.69
CA GLU A 4 -1.88 16.81 1.85
C GLU A 4 -1.97 15.33 1.44
N HIS A 5 -2.04 15.03 0.15
CA HIS A 5 -2.20 13.67 -0.34
C HIS A 5 -0.91 12.85 -0.13
N PRO A 6 -0.98 11.59 0.36
CA PRO A 6 0.18 10.73 0.60
C PRO A 6 1.13 10.60 -0.61
N LEU A 7 0.57 10.49 -1.83
CA LEU A 7 1.35 10.45 -3.06
C LEU A 7 2.16 11.73 -3.30
N ALA A 8 1.64 12.91 -2.94
CA ALA A 8 2.37 14.16 -3.08
C ALA A 8 3.59 14.18 -2.15
N HIS A 9 3.43 13.70 -0.92
CA HIS A 9 4.54 13.56 0.03
C HIS A 9 5.62 12.62 -0.50
N ALA A 10 5.24 11.44 -1.00
CA ALA A 10 6.17 10.46 -1.56
C ALA A 10 6.97 11.02 -2.76
N ILE A 11 6.33 11.80 -3.65
CA ILE A 11 7.00 12.46 -4.78
C ILE A 11 8.01 13.48 -4.29
N VAL A 12 7.63 14.31 -3.32
CA VAL A 12 8.52 15.36 -2.77
C VAL A 12 9.73 14.73 -2.09
N GLU A 13 9.53 13.71 -1.27
CA GLU A 13 10.64 12.99 -0.62
C GLU A 13 11.55 12.29 -1.63
N GLY A 14 10.96 11.65 -2.64
CA GLY A 14 11.71 11.05 -3.74
C GLY A 14 12.52 12.05 -4.56
N ALA A 15 12.02 13.28 -4.74
CA ALA A 15 12.74 14.39 -5.39
C ALA A 15 13.91 14.87 -4.53
N LYS A 16 13.68 15.11 -3.24
CA LYS A 16 14.72 15.51 -2.27
C LYS A 16 15.86 14.50 -2.19
N ALA A 17 15.52 13.19 -2.13
CA ALA A 17 16.51 12.13 -2.10
C ALA A 17 17.40 12.09 -3.35
N ARG A 18 16.92 12.66 -4.47
CA ARG A 18 17.69 12.82 -5.72
C ARG A 18 18.37 14.19 -5.85
N GLY A 19 18.36 15.00 -4.78
CA GLY A 19 18.95 16.35 -4.78
C GLY A 19 18.15 17.39 -5.57
N VAL A 20 16.88 17.10 -5.90
CA VAL A 20 16.01 18.03 -6.63
C VAL A 20 15.24 18.89 -5.63
N SER A 21 15.37 20.22 -5.77
CA SER A 21 14.58 21.17 -4.97
C SER A 21 13.27 21.49 -5.69
N PRO A 22 12.11 21.40 -4.99
CA PRO A 22 10.82 21.76 -5.56
C PRO A 22 10.79 23.23 -5.97
N ALA A 23 10.24 23.53 -7.15
CA ALA A 23 9.94 24.88 -7.58
C ALA A 23 8.61 25.36 -6.97
N ASN A 24 8.44 26.68 -6.86
CA ASN A 24 7.17 27.24 -6.44
C ASN A 24 6.11 27.06 -7.53
N ALA A 25 4.92 26.64 -7.11
CA ALA A 25 3.74 26.51 -7.94
C ALA A 25 2.71 27.59 -7.60
N THR A 26 2.06 28.14 -8.60
CA THR A 26 0.92 29.04 -8.49
C THR A 26 -0.31 28.43 -9.16
N ASP A 27 -1.49 29.00 -8.92
CA ASP A 27 -2.73 28.60 -9.58
C ASP A 27 -3.05 27.10 -9.43
N LEU A 28 -2.81 26.54 -8.24
CA LEU A 28 -3.04 25.13 -7.97
C LEU A 28 -4.54 24.82 -8.01
N ALA A 29 -4.93 23.94 -8.93
CA ALA A 29 -6.28 23.37 -9.05
C ALA A 29 -6.23 21.85 -8.87
N SER A 30 -7.03 21.35 -7.94
CA SER A 30 -7.15 19.90 -7.68
C SER A 30 -8.50 19.39 -8.21
N THR A 31 -8.47 18.27 -8.93
CA THR A 31 -9.66 17.51 -9.33
C THR A 31 -9.68 16.19 -8.60
N THR A 32 -10.67 16.02 -7.72
CA THR A 32 -10.78 14.82 -6.87
C THR A 32 -10.82 13.55 -7.71
N GLY A 33 -9.96 12.59 -7.37
CA GLY A 33 -9.86 11.30 -8.05
C GLY A 33 -9.21 11.34 -9.44
N GLU A 34 -8.69 12.50 -9.89
CA GLU A 34 -8.02 12.63 -11.19
C GLU A 34 -6.59 13.12 -11.06
N GLY A 35 -6.35 14.26 -10.37
CA GLY A 35 -5.03 14.85 -10.26
C GLY A 35 -5.03 16.33 -9.93
N VAL A 36 -3.93 16.99 -10.23
CA VAL A 36 -3.69 18.42 -9.96
C VAL A 36 -3.10 19.13 -11.17
N GLU A 37 -3.44 20.40 -11.34
CA GLU A 37 -2.81 21.32 -12.28
C GLU A 37 -2.24 22.51 -11.53
N ALA A 38 -1.15 23.05 -12.02
CA ALA A 38 -0.53 24.27 -11.47
C ALA A 38 0.30 24.99 -12.54
N ASN A 39 0.65 26.24 -12.28
CA ASN A 39 1.66 26.96 -13.03
C ASN A 39 3.00 26.88 -12.29
N VAL A 40 4.02 26.38 -12.95
CA VAL A 40 5.39 26.26 -12.41
C VAL A 40 6.33 26.97 -13.36
N GLN A 41 6.93 28.06 -12.92
CA GLN A 41 7.86 28.86 -13.71
C GLN A 41 7.29 29.31 -15.08
N GLY A 42 6.00 29.68 -15.11
CA GLY A 42 5.31 30.12 -16.31
C GLY A 42 4.83 28.98 -17.24
N ARG A 43 4.98 27.73 -16.85
CA ARG A 43 4.50 26.56 -17.59
C ARG A 43 3.33 25.92 -16.87
N ARG A 44 2.30 25.52 -17.62
CA ARG A 44 1.19 24.74 -17.10
C ARG A 44 1.62 23.29 -16.90
N VAL A 45 1.55 22.81 -15.68
CA VAL A 45 1.92 21.44 -15.29
C VAL A 45 0.66 20.71 -14.83
N ALA A 46 0.41 19.53 -15.38
CA ALA A 46 -0.64 18.63 -14.90
C ALA A 46 -0.02 17.31 -14.41
N ILE A 47 -0.45 16.83 -13.25
CA ILE A 47 -0.04 15.54 -12.67
C ILE A 47 -1.30 14.78 -12.26
N GLY A 48 -1.44 13.55 -12.72
CA GLY A 48 -2.60 12.74 -12.37
C GLY A 48 -2.71 11.42 -13.13
N ASN A 49 -3.90 10.85 -13.10
CA ASN A 49 -4.23 9.63 -13.82
C ASN A 49 -4.62 9.91 -15.30
N GLU A 50 -5.04 8.87 -16.01
CA GLU A 50 -5.47 8.98 -17.42
C GLU A 50 -6.61 9.97 -17.63
N LYS A 51 -7.59 10.04 -16.68
CA LYS A 51 -8.70 10.98 -16.78
C LYS A 51 -8.21 12.42 -16.76
N MET A 52 -7.23 12.72 -15.90
CA MET A 52 -6.59 14.02 -15.84
C MET A 52 -5.88 14.35 -17.15
N MET A 53 -5.17 13.41 -17.76
CA MET A 53 -4.48 13.63 -19.04
C MET A 53 -5.47 13.91 -20.17
N ARG A 54 -6.55 13.16 -20.27
CA ARG A 54 -7.62 13.41 -21.25
C ARG A 54 -8.30 14.78 -21.02
N ARG A 55 -8.47 15.19 -19.77
CA ARG A 55 -8.99 16.53 -19.40
C ARG A 55 -8.11 17.66 -19.94
N VAL A 56 -6.77 17.51 -19.89
CA VAL A 56 -5.82 18.54 -20.41
C VAL A 56 -5.55 18.37 -21.91
N GLY A 57 -6.32 17.53 -22.61
CA GLY A 57 -6.28 17.40 -24.07
C GLY A 57 -5.29 16.37 -24.59
N ILE A 58 -4.78 15.48 -23.73
CA ILE A 58 -3.89 14.40 -24.14
C ILE A 58 -4.69 13.11 -24.29
N ASP A 59 -4.82 12.65 -25.52
CA ASP A 59 -5.51 11.41 -25.90
C ASP A 59 -4.57 10.50 -26.71
N ASP A 60 -3.41 10.21 -26.12
CA ASP A 60 -2.37 9.34 -26.69
C ASP A 60 -2.41 7.98 -25.97
N ASP A 61 -3.14 7.04 -26.56
CA ASP A 61 -3.31 5.71 -25.97
C ASP A 61 -2.01 4.92 -25.83
N VAL A 62 -1.01 5.16 -26.70
CA VAL A 62 0.28 4.51 -26.60
C VAL A 62 1.04 5.00 -25.37
N TRP A 63 1.05 6.32 -25.15
CA TRP A 63 1.67 6.90 -23.96
C TRP A 63 0.92 6.54 -22.69
N LEU A 64 -0.41 6.60 -22.69
CA LEU A 64 -1.24 6.19 -21.56
C LEU A 64 -1.05 4.71 -21.23
N GLY A 65 -0.92 3.84 -22.23
CA GLY A 65 -0.63 2.42 -22.07
C GLY A 65 0.75 2.12 -21.47
N SER A 66 1.71 3.04 -21.57
CA SER A 66 3.05 2.85 -21.02
C SER A 66 3.10 2.73 -19.49
N ALA A 67 2.05 3.14 -18.78
CA ALA A 67 1.90 2.97 -17.34
C ALA A 67 1.66 1.52 -16.90
N GLU A 68 1.22 0.63 -17.80
CA GLU A 68 0.87 -0.75 -17.45
C GLU A 68 2.04 -1.55 -16.88
N GLY A 69 3.26 -1.30 -17.36
CA GLY A 69 4.46 -1.97 -16.85
C GLY A 69 4.67 -1.73 -15.36
N GLY A 70 4.58 -0.47 -14.92
CA GLY A 70 4.69 -0.10 -13.52
C GLY A 70 3.50 -0.61 -12.68
N ARG A 71 2.27 -0.51 -13.22
CA ARG A 71 1.06 -1.02 -12.55
C ARG A 71 1.13 -2.54 -12.32
N LYS A 72 1.64 -3.31 -13.28
CA LYS A 72 1.85 -4.76 -13.12
C LYS A 72 2.90 -5.10 -12.07
N GLN A 73 3.80 -4.17 -11.76
CA GLN A 73 4.78 -4.29 -10.67
C GLN A 73 4.28 -3.74 -9.32
N GLY A 74 3.01 -3.38 -9.23
CA GLY A 74 2.43 -2.90 -8.00
C GLY A 74 2.65 -1.42 -7.70
N GLN A 75 3.07 -0.66 -8.69
CA GLN A 75 3.33 0.76 -8.52
C GLN A 75 2.09 1.61 -8.84
N THR A 76 1.87 2.66 -8.08
CA THR A 76 0.95 3.73 -8.48
C THR A 76 1.65 4.61 -9.51
N VAL A 77 1.19 4.56 -10.76
CA VAL A 77 1.77 5.34 -11.86
C VAL A 77 0.92 6.56 -12.13
N MET A 78 1.55 7.73 -12.06
CA MET A 78 0.97 9.02 -12.43
C MET A 78 1.64 9.56 -13.68
N PHE A 79 0.84 10.23 -14.49
CA PHE A 79 1.28 10.93 -15.68
C PHE A 79 1.62 12.38 -15.35
N VAL A 80 2.62 12.92 -16.04
CA VAL A 80 3.00 14.34 -15.96
C VAL A 80 2.94 14.93 -17.35
N ALA A 81 2.30 16.08 -17.46
CA ALA A 81 2.20 16.84 -18.70
C ALA A 81 2.65 18.27 -18.50
N PHE A 82 3.29 18.84 -19.51
CA PHE A 82 3.66 20.25 -19.59
C PHE A 82 2.97 20.91 -20.80
N ASP A 83 2.25 21.98 -20.55
CA ASP A 83 1.58 22.79 -21.59
C ASP A 83 0.70 21.92 -22.53
N GLY A 84 -0.02 20.93 -21.96
CA GLY A 84 -0.87 20.02 -22.70
C GLY A 84 -0.12 18.95 -23.51
N ARG A 85 1.16 18.72 -23.24
CA ARG A 85 1.96 17.67 -23.91
C ARG A 85 2.47 16.62 -22.92
N PRO A 86 2.49 15.35 -23.31
CA PRO A 86 3.12 14.29 -22.52
C PRO A 86 4.56 14.64 -22.13
N ALA A 87 4.93 14.39 -20.88
CA ALA A 87 6.28 14.66 -20.39
C ALA A 87 6.96 13.41 -19.82
N CYS A 88 6.42 12.85 -18.74
CA CYS A 88 6.98 11.66 -18.11
C CYS A 88 5.92 10.92 -17.27
N LEU A 89 6.33 9.76 -16.76
CA LEU A 89 5.61 9.00 -15.74
C LEU A 89 6.34 9.11 -14.41
N ILE A 90 5.58 9.22 -13.33
CA ILE A 90 6.09 9.07 -11.97
C ILE A 90 5.46 7.81 -11.39
N ALA A 91 6.30 6.83 -11.06
CA ALA A 91 5.87 5.63 -10.37
C ALA A 91 6.20 5.74 -8.88
N VAL A 92 5.21 5.49 -8.05
CA VAL A 92 5.31 5.47 -6.58
C VAL A 92 4.92 4.08 -6.12
N ALA A 93 5.75 3.48 -5.27
CA ALA A 93 5.46 2.22 -4.59
C ALA A 93 5.82 2.36 -3.12
N ASP A 94 5.05 1.73 -2.26
CA ASP A 94 5.47 1.56 -0.88
C ASP A 94 6.61 0.54 -0.83
N PRO A 95 7.76 0.89 -0.25
CA PRO A 95 8.86 -0.04 -0.17
C PRO A 95 8.50 -1.19 0.77
N ILE A 96 8.68 -2.41 0.30
CA ILE A 96 8.63 -3.59 1.18
C ILE A 96 9.72 -3.42 2.24
N LYS A 97 9.37 -3.57 3.53
CA LYS A 97 10.36 -3.48 4.60
C LYS A 97 11.39 -4.60 4.43
N PRO A 98 12.70 -4.30 4.51
CA PRO A 98 13.75 -5.30 4.29
C PRO A 98 13.65 -6.54 5.19
N THR A 99 13.03 -6.37 6.37
CA THR A 99 12.83 -7.43 7.37
C THR A 99 11.66 -8.38 7.04
N SER A 100 10.76 -7.99 6.13
CA SER A 100 9.51 -8.71 5.89
C SER A 100 9.71 -10.10 5.31
N ALA A 101 10.58 -10.26 4.31
CA ALA A 101 10.88 -11.56 3.71
C ALA A 101 11.49 -12.54 4.73
N ALA A 102 12.42 -12.06 5.57
CA ALA A 102 13.01 -12.86 6.63
C ALA A 102 11.99 -13.28 7.70
N ALA A 103 11.06 -12.38 8.04
CA ALA A 103 9.97 -12.69 8.97
C ALA A 103 9.04 -13.77 8.41
N ILE A 104 8.67 -13.70 7.13
CA ILE A 104 7.84 -14.71 6.47
C ILE A 104 8.55 -16.07 6.42
N ALA A 105 9.82 -16.10 6.05
CA ALA A 105 10.62 -17.32 6.08
C ALA A 105 10.68 -17.92 7.50
N ALA A 106 10.78 -17.08 8.54
CA ALA A 106 10.75 -17.52 9.94
C ALA A 106 9.37 -18.06 10.37
N LEU A 107 8.27 -17.58 9.81
CA LEU A 107 6.93 -18.16 10.00
C LEU A 107 6.82 -19.52 9.32
N HIS A 108 7.28 -19.64 8.07
CA HIS A 108 7.30 -20.92 7.34
C HIS A 108 8.12 -21.99 8.07
N SER A 109 9.27 -21.65 8.65
CA SER A 109 10.07 -22.59 9.44
C SER A 109 9.36 -23.11 10.72
N ARG A 110 8.18 -22.57 11.02
CA ARG A 110 7.31 -22.97 12.14
C ARG A 110 5.99 -23.58 11.69
N ASP A 111 5.91 -23.98 10.42
CA ASP A 111 4.73 -24.53 9.77
C ASP A 111 3.51 -23.58 9.77
N ILE A 112 3.79 -22.26 9.75
CA ILE A 112 2.77 -21.22 9.68
C ILE A 112 2.65 -20.78 8.23
N ARG A 113 1.46 -20.98 7.66
CA ARG A 113 1.11 -20.49 6.33
C ARG A 113 0.76 -19.01 6.38
N VAL A 114 1.24 -18.25 5.41
CA VAL A 114 1.03 -16.80 5.32
C VAL A 114 0.04 -16.47 4.21
N VAL A 115 -1.04 -15.77 4.56
CA VAL A 115 -2.08 -15.32 3.65
C VAL A 115 -2.11 -13.79 3.63
N MET A 116 -2.07 -13.17 2.46
CA MET A 116 -2.20 -11.73 2.28
C MET A 116 -3.64 -11.37 1.93
N LEU A 117 -4.24 -10.46 2.70
CA LEU A 117 -5.54 -9.84 2.42
C LEU A 117 -5.32 -8.35 2.18
N THR A 118 -5.51 -7.87 0.96
CA THR A 118 -5.24 -6.46 0.61
C THR A 118 -6.33 -5.85 -0.28
N GLY A 119 -6.59 -4.56 -0.09
CA GLY A 119 -7.43 -3.77 -1.00
C GLY A 119 -6.75 -3.41 -2.32
N ASP A 120 -5.44 -3.67 -2.45
CA ASP A 120 -4.67 -3.38 -3.65
C ASP A 120 -5.13 -4.20 -4.85
N SER A 121 -4.72 -3.75 -6.04
CA SER A 121 -4.96 -4.48 -7.28
C SER A 121 -4.29 -5.87 -7.25
N ARG A 122 -4.88 -6.81 -7.99
CA ARG A 122 -4.35 -8.17 -8.08
C ARG A 122 -2.89 -8.20 -8.55
N GLY A 123 -2.53 -7.37 -9.54
CA GLY A 123 -1.16 -7.31 -10.06
C GLY A 123 -0.15 -6.85 -9.00
N THR A 124 -0.52 -5.83 -8.20
CA THR A 124 0.27 -5.34 -7.07
C THR A 124 0.48 -6.43 -6.02
N ALA A 125 -0.61 -7.02 -5.56
CA ALA A 125 -0.59 -8.02 -4.51
C ALA A 125 0.21 -9.27 -4.91
N GLU A 126 0.05 -9.78 -6.14
CA GLU A 126 0.81 -10.92 -6.66
C GLU A 126 2.31 -10.62 -6.81
N ALA A 127 2.69 -9.38 -7.19
CA ALA A 127 4.08 -8.97 -7.26
C ALA A 127 4.76 -8.99 -5.88
N VAL A 128 4.12 -8.37 -4.88
CA VAL A 128 4.58 -8.36 -3.49
C VAL A 128 4.66 -9.78 -2.92
N ALA A 129 3.62 -10.58 -3.14
CA ALA A 129 3.58 -11.94 -2.62
C ALA A 129 4.69 -12.83 -3.17
N ARG A 130 5.00 -12.70 -4.46
CA ARG A 130 6.09 -13.45 -5.10
C ARG A 130 7.44 -13.06 -4.53
N GLU A 131 7.68 -11.76 -4.31
CA GLU A 131 8.93 -11.24 -3.74
C GLU A 131 9.13 -11.70 -2.30
N MET A 132 8.02 -11.76 -1.54
CA MET A 132 8.05 -12.08 -0.11
C MET A 132 7.86 -13.57 0.20
N GLY A 133 7.50 -14.39 -0.77
CA GLY A 133 7.22 -15.82 -0.57
C GLY A 133 5.89 -16.07 0.17
N ILE A 134 4.88 -15.23 -0.03
CA ILE A 134 3.55 -15.41 0.56
C ILE A 134 2.81 -16.56 -0.13
N ASP A 135 2.14 -17.42 0.65
CA ASP A 135 1.54 -18.67 0.15
C ASP A 135 0.21 -18.46 -0.57
N GLU A 136 -0.58 -17.49 -0.14
CA GLU A 136 -1.92 -17.25 -0.67
C GLU A 136 -2.24 -15.73 -0.67
N VAL A 137 -2.87 -15.24 -1.75
CA VAL A 137 -3.16 -13.82 -1.93
C VAL A 137 -4.62 -13.61 -2.28
N HIS A 138 -5.27 -12.71 -1.55
CA HIS A 138 -6.58 -12.16 -1.87
C HIS A 138 -6.44 -10.67 -2.08
N ALA A 139 -6.63 -10.22 -3.32
CA ALA A 139 -6.56 -8.82 -3.74
C ALA A 139 -7.95 -8.22 -3.93
N ASN A 140 -8.02 -6.88 -3.98
CA ASN A 140 -9.27 -6.11 -4.08
C ASN A 140 -10.26 -6.45 -2.94
N VAL A 141 -9.77 -6.77 -1.76
CA VAL A 141 -10.56 -7.21 -0.60
C VAL A 141 -11.10 -6.00 0.14
N SER A 142 -12.41 -5.93 0.35
CA SER A 142 -13.01 -4.92 1.22
C SER A 142 -12.77 -5.24 2.70
N PRO A 143 -13.00 -4.31 3.63
CA PRO A 143 -12.92 -4.59 5.07
C PRO A 143 -13.84 -5.73 5.51
N GLU A 144 -15.05 -5.81 4.93
CA GLU A 144 -16.04 -6.86 5.21
C GLU A 144 -15.57 -8.22 4.69
N ASP A 145 -14.94 -8.24 3.50
CA ASP A 145 -14.37 -9.46 2.92
C ASP A 145 -13.20 -9.99 3.76
N LYS A 146 -12.39 -9.11 4.37
CA LYS A 146 -11.31 -9.52 5.29
C LYS A 146 -11.87 -10.29 6.47
N HIS A 147 -12.92 -9.78 7.11
CA HIS A 147 -13.61 -10.47 8.21
C HIS A 147 -14.15 -11.83 7.75
N SER A 148 -14.88 -11.86 6.63
CA SER A 148 -15.46 -13.09 6.07
C SER A 148 -14.41 -14.13 5.77
N LYS A 149 -13.23 -13.72 5.29
CA LYS A 149 -12.11 -14.63 5.00
C LYS A 149 -11.52 -15.24 6.27
N ILE A 150 -11.43 -14.47 7.36
CA ILE A 150 -11.00 -15.02 8.66
C ILE A 150 -11.98 -16.11 9.14
N GLU A 151 -13.29 -15.84 9.08
CA GLU A 151 -14.30 -16.81 9.47
C GLU A 151 -14.27 -18.07 8.59
N GLU A 152 -14.06 -17.93 7.27
CA GLU A 152 -13.90 -19.07 6.35
C GLU A 152 -12.71 -19.96 6.74
N LEU A 153 -11.56 -19.36 7.04
CA LEU A 153 -10.36 -20.09 7.44
C LEU A 153 -10.58 -20.83 8.77
N LYS A 154 -11.25 -20.20 9.73
CA LYS A 154 -11.61 -20.84 11.02
C LYS A 154 -12.60 -21.99 10.83
N ALA A 155 -13.60 -21.83 9.95
CA ALA A 155 -14.57 -22.89 9.61
C ALA A 155 -13.90 -24.12 8.98
N GLN A 156 -12.73 -23.94 8.34
CA GLN A 156 -11.89 -25.03 7.84
C GLN A 156 -11.07 -25.73 8.95
N GLY A 157 -11.26 -25.36 10.22
CA GLY A 157 -10.53 -25.91 11.35
C GLY A 157 -9.13 -25.34 11.55
N ARG A 158 -8.81 -24.24 10.89
CA ARG A 158 -7.50 -23.57 11.04
C ARG A 158 -7.50 -22.63 12.25
N ARG A 159 -6.35 -22.52 12.90
CA ARG A 159 -6.09 -21.44 13.86
C ARG A 159 -5.54 -20.24 13.10
N VAL A 160 -6.21 -19.10 13.23
CA VAL A 160 -5.95 -17.91 12.44
C VAL A 160 -5.41 -16.78 13.30
N GLY A 161 -4.19 -16.33 13.01
CA GLY A 161 -3.67 -15.04 13.48
C GLY A 161 -3.90 -13.97 12.41
N MET A 162 -4.46 -12.82 12.76
CA MET A 162 -4.62 -11.67 11.88
C MET A 162 -3.69 -10.55 12.34
N ALA A 163 -2.84 -10.04 11.44
CA ALA A 163 -2.02 -8.84 11.68
C ALA A 163 -2.51 -7.70 10.79
N GLY A 164 -2.73 -6.53 11.37
CA GLY A 164 -3.22 -5.34 10.66
C GLY A 164 -2.94 -4.06 11.43
N ASP A 165 -3.04 -2.92 10.73
CA ASP A 165 -2.70 -1.59 11.28
C ASP A 165 -3.82 -0.55 11.13
N GLY A 166 -4.88 -0.86 10.37
CA GLY A 166 -5.94 0.07 10.03
C GLY A 166 -7.24 -0.10 10.81
N ILE A 167 -8.03 0.97 10.88
CA ILE A 167 -9.43 0.92 11.37
C ILE A 167 -10.23 -0.15 10.62
N ASN A 168 -9.97 -0.29 9.33
CA ASN A 168 -10.64 -1.25 8.45
C ASN A 168 -10.29 -2.70 8.77
N ASP A 169 -9.25 -2.96 9.56
CA ASP A 169 -8.82 -4.29 9.97
C ASP A 169 -9.43 -4.72 11.31
N ALA A 170 -10.00 -3.80 12.08
CA ALA A 170 -10.53 -4.07 13.42
C ALA A 170 -11.54 -5.24 13.46
N PRO A 171 -12.52 -5.36 12.55
CA PRO A 171 -13.43 -6.50 12.54
C PRO A 171 -12.71 -7.84 12.28
N ALA A 172 -11.72 -7.85 11.40
CA ALA A 172 -10.93 -9.05 11.08
C ALA A 172 -9.97 -9.42 12.23
N LEU A 173 -9.36 -8.42 12.90
CA LEU A 173 -8.54 -8.61 14.09
C LEU A 173 -9.34 -9.24 15.24
N ALA A 174 -10.55 -8.74 15.47
CA ALA A 174 -11.46 -9.27 16.51
C ALA A 174 -11.98 -10.69 16.20
N ALA A 175 -12.18 -11.01 14.93
CA ALA A 175 -12.67 -12.32 14.48
C ALA A 175 -11.59 -13.42 14.53
N ALA A 176 -10.32 -13.07 14.46
CA ALA A 176 -9.21 -14.02 14.48
C ALA A 176 -9.04 -14.69 15.86
N ASP A 177 -8.43 -15.88 15.90
CA ASP A 177 -8.05 -16.52 17.17
C ASP A 177 -6.99 -15.69 17.91
N VAL A 178 -6.14 -14.99 17.18
CA VAL A 178 -5.18 -14.02 17.70
C VAL A 178 -5.16 -12.79 16.80
N GLY A 179 -5.70 -11.68 17.26
CA GLY A 179 -5.54 -10.36 16.62
C GLY A 179 -4.20 -9.73 17.03
N ILE A 180 -3.46 -9.22 16.07
CA ILE A 180 -2.16 -8.56 16.28
C ILE A 180 -2.21 -7.19 15.63
N ALA A 181 -2.30 -6.13 16.44
CA ALA A 181 -2.23 -4.76 15.96
C ALA A 181 -0.77 -4.33 15.76
N MET A 182 -0.50 -3.69 14.61
CA MET A 182 0.82 -3.12 14.33
C MET A 182 0.93 -1.76 15.04
N GLY A 183 2.09 -1.45 15.63
CA GLY A 183 2.29 -0.29 16.52
C GLY A 183 2.12 1.10 15.88
N THR A 184 1.98 1.16 14.56
CA THR A 184 1.55 2.37 13.82
C THR A 184 0.05 2.40 13.57
N GLY A 185 -0.69 1.39 14.08
CA GLY A 185 -2.12 1.23 13.91
C GLY A 185 -2.93 2.28 14.64
N THR A 186 -4.19 2.38 14.24
CA THR A 186 -5.18 3.25 14.90
C THR A 186 -5.55 2.69 16.27
N ASP A 187 -6.01 3.56 17.18
CA ASP A 187 -6.49 3.16 18.53
C ASP A 187 -7.55 2.05 18.44
N VAL A 188 -8.43 2.12 17.44
CA VAL A 188 -9.48 1.10 17.22
C VAL A 188 -8.88 -0.28 16.87
N ALA A 189 -7.83 -0.33 16.05
CA ALA A 189 -7.15 -1.58 15.74
C ALA A 189 -6.43 -2.15 16.98
N ILE A 190 -5.83 -1.28 17.78
CA ILE A 190 -5.14 -1.65 19.03
C ILE A 190 -6.15 -2.23 20.05
N GLU A 191 -7.31 -1.60 20.22
CA GLU A 191 -8.36 -2.09 21.11
C GLU A 191 -8.99 -3.42 20.68
N SER A 192 -8.99 -3.69 19.36
CA SER A 192 -9.54 -4.92 18.78
C SER A 192 -8.58 -6.10 18.78
N ALA A 193 -7.31 -5.90 19.15
CA ALA A 193 -6.26 -6.91 19.08
C ALA A 193 -5.92 -7.47 20.47
N GLY A 194 -5.63 -8.76 20.53
CA GLY A 194 -5.11 -9.41 21.75
C GLY A 194 -3.61 -9.15 21.97
N VAL A 195 -2.89 -8.76 20.91
CA VAL A 195 -1.44 -8.44 20.95
C VAL A 195 -1.21 -7.14 20.20
N THR A 196 -0.43 -6.23 20.80
CA THR A 196 -0.02 -4.99 20.14
C THR A 196 1.49 -4.97 19.98
N LEU A 197 1.97 -4.81 18.74
CA LEU A 197 3.37 -4.65 18.43
C LEU A 197 3.76 -3.17 18.45
N VAL A 198 4.72 -2.79 19.28
CA VAL A 198 5.20 -1.40 19.39
C VAL A 198 5.83 -0.89 18.08
N ARG A 199 6.37 -1.77 17.28
CA ARG A 199 6.91 -1.46 15.95
C ARG A 199 6.05 -2.13 14.88
N GLY A 200 5.73 -1.40 13.81
CA GLY A 200 5.02 -1.94 12.65
C GLY A 200 5.93 -2.84 11.80
N ASP A 201 6.42 -3.94 12.37
CA ASP A 201 7.37 -4.86 11.73
C ASP A 201 6.92 -6.31 11.96
N LEU A 202 6.87 -7.10 10.89
CA LEU A 202 6.49 -8.52 10.95
C LEU A 202 7.42 -9.37 11.81
N THR A 203 8.66 -8.94 12.06
CA THR A 203 9.57 -9.62 12.99
C THR A 203 9.00 -9.66 14.41
N GLY A 204 8.21 -8.66 14.79
CA GLY A 204 7.49 -8.65 16.07
C GLY A 204 6.48 -9.78 16.20
N VAL A 205 5.82 -10.18 15.11
CA VAL A 205 4.90 -11.34 15.09
C VAL A 205 5.68 -12.62 15.42
N VAL A 206 6.84 -12.81 14.77
CA VAL A 206 7.71 -13.97 15.03
C VAL A 206 8.17 -13.99 16.48
N GLN A 207 8.58 -12.84 17.01
CA GLN A 207 9.03 -12.71 18.41
C GLN A 207 7.90 -13.04 19.40
N ALA A 208 6.69 -12.54 19.16
CA ALA A 208 5.51 -12.84 19.99
C ALA A 208 5.21 -14.34 20.03
N ILE A 209 5.28 -15.03 18.90
CA ILE A 209 5.10 -16.49 18.81
C ILE A 209 6.20 -17.24 19.59
N VAL A 210 7.45 -16.84 19.42
CA VAL A 210 8.58 -17.45 20.15
C VAL A 210 8.42 -17.27 21.67
N LEU A 211 8.09 -16.05 22.11
CA LEU A 211 7.88 -15.74 23.52
C LEU A 211 6.73 -16.57 24.10
N SER A 212 5.59 -16.62 23.41
CA SER A 212 4.44 -17.42 23.84
C SER A 212 4.79 -18.91 24.02
N ARG A 213 5.57 -19.49 23.08
CA ARG A 213 5.97 -20.91 23.17
C ARG A 213 7.02 -21.18 24.26
N SER A 214 7.79 -20.17 24.66
CA SER A 214 8.80 -20.32 25.72
C SER A 214 8.23 -20.18 27.13
N THR A 215 7.00 -19.66 27.26
CA THR A 215 6.31 -19.44 28.54
C THR A 215 5.25 -20.49 28.86
N MET A 216 4.95 -21.37 27.92
CA MET A 216 4.10 -22.55 28.10
C MET A 216 4.92 -23.81 28.37
#